data_2b46c87abd94bb72984ffeb0db8b89fb
#
_entry.id   2b46c87abd94bb72984ffeb0db8b89fb
#
_cell.length_a   1.000
_cell.length_b   1.000
_cell.length_c   1.000
_cell.angle_alpha   90.00
_cell.angle_beta   90.00
_cell.angle_gamma   90.00
#
_symmetry.space_group_name_H-M   'P 1'
#
loop_
_entity.id
_entity.type
_entity.pdbx_description
1 polymer ?
#
loop_
_entity_poly.entity_id
_entity_poly.type
_entity_poly.pdbx_seq_one_letter_code
_entity_poly.pdbx_strand_id
1 'polypeptide(L)'
;MKFLIIQKVKREVPIEKWAKLLPLQFKYFDNLEKEKAVEVYYHLIGQQGSMYIVNVDSDEKLSRIIGQDPMFFESEREIYPLTTRQTHEKQIRELLKP
;
A
#
# COMPACT_ATOMS: atom_id res chain seq x y z
N MET A 1 -4.10 -5.91 -11.36
CA MET A 1 -3.98 -4.45 -11.27
C MET A 1 -3.16 -4.07 -10.05
N LYS A 2 -2.24 -3.14 -10.20
CA LYS A 2 -1.30 -2.79 -9.14
C LYS A 2 -1.58 -1.41 -8.58
N PHE A 3 -1.39 -1.27 -7.26
CA PHE A 3 -1.53 0.01 -6.56
C PHE A 3 -0.34 0.23 -5.64
N LEU A 4 0.19 1.45 -5.67
CA LEU A 4 1.16 1.91 -4.69
C LEU A 4 0.38 2.52 -3.52
N ILE A 5 0.74 2.10 -2.32
CA ILE A 5 0.16 2.65 -1.09
C ILE A 5 1.27 3.24 -0.24
N ILE A 6 1.10 4.49 0.14
CA ILE A 6 1.98 5.16 1.10
C ILE A 6 1.16 5.35 2.37
N GLN A 7 1.64 4.80 3.47
CA GLN A 7 0.91 4.74 4.73
C GLN A 7 1.75 5.36 5.84
N LYS A 8 1.15 6.25 6.61
CA LYS A 8 1.82 6.89 7.74
C LYS A 8 0.92 6.85 8.96
N VAL A 9 1.52 6.59 10.13
CA VAL A 9 0.81 6.64 11.41
C VAL A 9 0.48 8.10 11.73
N LYS A 10 -0.76 8.34 12.16
CA LYS A 10 -1.21 9.68 12.57
C LYS A 10 -0.44 10.16 13.80
N ARG A 11 -0.14 11.45 13.84
CA ARG A 11 0.65 12.06 14.93
C ARG A 11 0.02 11.89 16.32
N GLU A 12 -1.30 11.94 16.38
CA GLU A 12 -2.06 11.87 17.65
C GLU A 12 -2.14 10.47 18.23
N VAL A 13 -1.64 9.44 17.54
CA VAL A 13 -1.69 8.07 18.04
C VAL A 13 -0.67 7.90 19.16
N PRO A 14 -1.09 7.51 20.39
CA PRO A 14 -0.16 7.27 21.49
C PRO A 14 0.80 6.13 21.15
N ILE A 15 2.05 6.27 21.62
CA ILE A 15 3.09 5.27 21.38
C ILE A 15 2.67 3.89 21.90
N GLU A 16 2.01 3.84 23.06
CA GLU A 16 1.54 2.59 23.67
C GLU A 16 0.56 1.86 22.75
N LYS A 17 -0.36 2.59 22.13
CA LYS A 17 -1.33 1.99 21.22
C LYS A 17 -0.66 1.49 19.96
N TRP A 18 0.21 2.30 19.37
CA TRP A 18 0.98 1.95 18.19
C TRP A 18 1.84 0.70 18.45
N ALA A 19 2.53 0.65 19.58
CA ALA A 19 3.38 -0.48 19.95
C ALA A 19 2.59 -1.79 20.11
N LYS A 20 1.34 -1.73 20.56
CA LYS A 20 0.48 -2.92 20.66
C LYS A 20 0.03 -3.43 19.30
N LEU A 21 -0.25 -2.53 18.38
CA LEU A 21 -0.76 -2.89 17.05
C LEU A 21 0.33 -3.32 16.10
N LEU A 22 1.55 -2.85 16.29
CA LEU A 22 2.64 -3.07 15.35
C LEU A 22 2.97 -4.55 15.10
N PRO A 23 3.08 -5.42 16.12
CA PRO A 23 3.32 -6.85 15.87
C PRO A 23 2.20 -7.51 15.08
N LEU A 24 0.96 -7.08 15.27
CA LEU A 24 -0.19 -7.58 14.52
C LEU A 24 -0.08 -7.16 13.04
N GLN A 25 0.35 -5.93 12.80
CA GLN A 25 0.57 -5.44 11.44
C GLN A 25 1.71 -6.20 10.75
N PHE A 26 2.80 -6.49 11.44
CA PHE A 26 3.89 -7.28 10.89
C PHE A 26 3.38 -8.64 10.39
N LYS A 27 2.62 -9.33 11.22
CA LYS A 27 2.04 -10.62 10.86
C LYS A 27 1.08 -10.50 9.69
N TYR A 28 0.26 -9.46 9.68
CA TYR A 28 -0.69 -9.21 8.61
C TYR A 28 0.01 -9.08 7.25
N PHE A 29 1.05 -8.25 7.18
CA PHE A 29 1.80 -8.07 5.93
C PHE A 29 2.67 -9.27 5.56
N ASP A 30 3.19 -10.02 6.54
CA ASP A 30 3.87 -11.29 6.26
C ASP A 30 2.94 -12.23 5.49
N ASN A 31 1.69 -12.34 5.93
CA ASN A 31 0.70 -13.19 5.27
C ASN A 31 0.36 -12.69 3.86
N LEU A 32 0.20 -11.38 3.68
CA LEU A 32 -0.07 -10.81 2.35
C LEU A 32 1.08 -11.03 1.37
N GLU A 33 2.33 -10.96 1.84
CA GLU A 33 3.49 -11.27 1.02
C GLU A 33 3.53 -12.75 0.63
N LYS A 34 3.22 -13.65 1.56
CA LYS A 34 3.13 -15.11 1.28
C LYS A 34 2.06 -15.42 0.24
N GLU A 35 0.94 -14.72 0.30
CA GLU A 35 -0.15 -14.85 -0.67
C GLU A 35 0.14 -14.13 -1.99
N LYS A 36 1.24 -13.41 -2.09
CA LYS A 36 1.63 -12.59 -3.25
C LYS A 36 0.66 -11.44 -3.54
N ALA A 37 -0.15 -11.06 -2.57
CA ALA A 37 -1.00 -9.89 -2.67
C ALA A 37 -0.19 -8.60 -2.50
N VAL A 38 0.87 -8.64 -1.70
CA VAL A 38 1.86 -7.57 -1.58
C VAL A 38 3.15 -8.03 -2.24
N GLU A 39 3.59 -7.30 -3.27
CA GLU A 39 4.81 -7.63 -4.03
C GLU A 39 6.05 -7.00 -3.42
N VAL A 40 5.91 -5.78 -2.92
CA VAL A 40 7.01 -4.95 -2.41
C VAL A 40 6.52 -4.25 -1.15
N TYR A 41 7.37 -4.22 -0.13
CA TYR A 41 7.08 -3.49 1.11
C TYR A 41 8.37 -2.90 1.64
N TYR A 42 8.39 -1.57 1.81
CA TYR A 42 9.53 -0.86 2.37
C TYR A 42 9.10 0.10 3.47
N HIS A 43 9.92 0.21 4.50
CA HIS A 43 9.75 1.23 5.53
C HIS A 43 10.34 2.56 5.06
N LEU A 44 9.68 3.67 5.38
CA LEU A 44 10.19 5.02 5.10
C LEU A 44 11.16 5.42 6.21
N ILE A 45 12.46 5.52 5.87
CA ILE A 45 13.50 5.86 6.85
C ILE A 45 13.20 7.21 7.49
N GLY A 46 13.27 7.28 8.83
CA GLY A 46 13.06 8.50 9.58
C GLY A 46 11.60 8.87 9.80
N GLN A 47 10.66 8.02 9.39
CA GLN A 47 9.23 8.25 9.54
C GLN A 47 8.54 7.00 10.09
N GLN A 48 7.37 7.18 10.69
CA GLN A 48 6.51 6.06 11.09
C GLN A 48 5.57 5.73 9.94
N GLY A 49 6.15 5.19 8.88
CA GLY A 49 5.41 4.93 7.67
C GLY A 49 6.10 3.94 6.77
N SER A 50 5.37 3.52 5.77
CA SER A 50 5.82 2.52 4.81
C SER A 50 5.22 2.80 3.44
N MET A 51 5.82 2.19 2.42
CA MET A 51 5.22 2.11 1.08
C MET A 51 5.14 0.64 0.70
N TYR A 52 4.08 0.28 0.01
CA TYR A 52 3.96 -1.07 -0.49
C TYR A 52 3.13 -1.11 -1.78
N ILE A 53 3.34 -2.16 -2.56
CA ILE A 53 2.62 -2.37 -3.81
C ILE A 53 1.75 -3.61 -3.65
N VAL A 54 0.44 -3.44 -3.87
CA VAL A 54 -0.51 -4.54 -3.89
C VAL A 54 -0.85 -4.89 -5.33
N ASN A 55 -1.02 -6.19 -5.58
CA ASN A 55 -1.50 -6.71 -6.84
C ASN A 55 -2.83 -7.40 -6.60
N VAL A 56 -3.89 -6.83 -7.13
CA VAL A 56 -5.26 -7.32 -6.90
C VAL A 56 -6.03 -7.35 -8.21
N ASP A 57 -7.05 -8.21 -8.24
CA ASP A 57 -7.91 -8.37 -9.41
C ASP A 57 -9.22 -7.58 -9.32
N SER A 58 -9.47 -6.94 -8.19
CA SER A 58 -10.69 -6.15 -7.97
C SER A 58 -10.47 -5.04 -6.96
N ASP A 59 -11.28 -4.00 -7.05
CA ASP A 59 -11.32 -2.92 -6.06
C ASP A 59 -11.85 -3.41 -4.72
N GLU A 60 -12.74 -4.39 -4.72
CA GLU A 60 -13.25 -5.03 -3.51
C GLU A 60 -12.11 -5.67 -2.71
N LYS A 61 -11.23 -6.39 -3.39
CA LYS A 61 -10.06 -6.99 -2.74
C LYS A 61 -9.11 -5.94 -2.20
N LEU A 62 -8.87 -4.86 -2.95
CA LEU A 62 -8.06 -3.73 -2.48
C LEU A 62 -8.64 -3.14 -1.20
N SER A 63 -9.93 -2.86 -1.19
CA SER A 63 -10.64 -2.31 -0.04
C SER A 63 -10.50 -3.22 1.18
N ARG A 64 -10.61 -4.53 0.98
CA ARG A 64 -10.47 -5.51 2.05
C ARG A 64 -9.06 -5.52 2.63
N ILE A 65 -8.04 -5.52 1.78
CA ILE A 65 -6.64 -5.50 2.23
C ILE A 65 -6.37 -4.28 3.09
N ILE A 66 -6.81 -3.11 2.65
CA ILE A 66 -6.61 -1.87 3.39
C ILE A 66 -7.44 -1.86 4.68
N GLY A 67 -8.70 -2.26 4.61
CA GLY A 67 -9.63 -2.19 5.74
C GLY A 67 -9.32 -3.20 6.85
N GLN A 68 -8.66 -4.31 6.55
CA GLN A 68 -8.30 -5.33 7.53
C GLN A 68 -6.91 -5.12 8.15
N ASP A 69 -6.19 -4.10 7.71
CA ASP A 69 -4.92 -3.73 8.34
C ASP A 69 -5.18 -3.37 9.81
N PRO A 70 -4.45 -3.98 10.77
CA PRO A 70 -4.61 -3.65 12.19
C PRO A 70 -4.41 -2.17 12.51
N MET A 71 -3.68 -1.44 11.66
CA MET A 71 -3.43 0.00 11.84
C MET A 71 -4.37 0.86 10.99
N PHE A 72 -5.50 0.32 10.53
CA PHE A 72 -6.37 1.03 9.60
C PHE A 72 -6.81 2.40 10.13
N PHE A 73 -7.33 2.46 11.36
CA PHE A 73 -7.85 3.70 11.94
C PHE A 73 -6.75 4.65 12.44
N GLU A 74 -5.55 4.11 12.69
CA GLU A 74 -4.41 4.85 13.24
C GLU A 74 -3.50 5.42 12.16
N SER A 75 -3.80 5.20 10.88
CA SER A 75 -2.93 5.58 9.78
C SER A 75 -3.68 6.38 8.72
N GLU A 76 -2.93 7.22 8.02
CA GLU A 76 -3.37 7.89 6.81
C GLU A 76 -2.72 7.22 5.61
N ARG A 77 -3.41 7.23 4.47
CA ARG A 77 -2.93 6.56 3.26
C ARG A 77 -3.12 7.41 2.03
N GLU A 78 -2.15 7.29 1.13
CA GLU A 78 -2.26 7.72 -0.25
C GLU A 78 -2.25 6.47 -1.11
N ILE A 79 -3.14 6.39 -2.10
CA ILE A 79 -3.30 5.23 -2.96
C ILE A 79 -3.18 5.69 -4.41
N TYR A 80 -2.26 5.08 -5.15
CA TYR A 80 -1.99 5.41 -6.54
C TYR A 80 -2.12 4.17 -7.41
N PRO A 81 -3.03 4.16 -8.40
CA PRO A 81 -3.04 3.09 -9.39
C PRO A 81 -1.79 3.17 -10.25
N LEU A 82 -1.26 2.01 -10.61
CA LEU A 82 -0.02 1.90 -11.36
C LEU A 82 -0.27 1.26 -12.71
N THR A 83 0.47 1.71 -13.72
CA THR A 83 0.59 1.02 -14.99
C THR A 83 2.07 0.85 -15.33
N THR A 84 2.37 0.01 -16.32
CA THR A 84 3.75 -0.15 -16.76
C THR A 84 4.22 1.05 -17.57
N ARG A 85 5.54 1.27 -17.56
CA ARG A 85 6.14 2.30 -18.40
C ARG A 85 5.82 2.06 -19.86
N GLN A 86 5.85 0.82 -20.31
CA GLN A 86 5.57 0.45 -21.69
C GLN A 86 4.13 0.81 -22.10
N THR A 87 3.16 0.54 -21.25
CA THR A 87 1.77 0.92 -21.50
C THR A 87 1.62 2.44 -21.61
N HIS A 88 2.24 3.18 -20.70
CA HIS A 88 2.21 4.64 -20.74
C HIS A 88 2.86 5.19 -22.01
N GLU A 89 4.05 4.70 -22.36
CA GLU A 89 4.75 5.13 -23.58
C GLU A 89 3.91 4.88 -24.83
N LYS A 90 3.27 3.73 -24.90
CA LYS A 90 2.39 3.39 -26.01
C LYS A 90 1.22 4.37 -26.15
N GLN A 91 0.58 4.67 -25.04
CA GLN A 91 -0.55 5.61 -24.99
C GLN A 91 -0.12 7.01 -25.42
N ILE A 92 1.04 7.48 -24.97
CA ILE A 92 1.55 8.80 -25.34
C ILE A 92 1.88 8.85 -26.83
N ARG A 93 2.48 7.80 -27.40
CA ARG A 93 2.76 7.75 -28.83
C ARG A 93 1.48 7.81 -29.66
N GLU A 94 0.43 7.13 -29.22
CA GLU A 94 -0.88 7.18 -29.89
C GLU A 94 -1.48 8.59 -29.85
N LEU A 95 -1.37 9.28 -28.72
CA LEU A 95 -1.86 10.66 -28.58
C LEU A 95 -1.10 11.66 -29.44
N LEU A 96 0.19 11.41 -29.71
CA LEU A 96 1.06 12.31 -30.46
C LEU A 96 1.07 12.04 -31.97
N LYS A 97 0.34 11.05 -32.45
CA LYS A 97 0.22 10.79 -33.88
C LYS A 97 -0.51 11.94 -34.57
N PRO A 98 -0.02 12.40 -35.76
CA PRO A 98 -0.70 13.43 -36.52
C PRO A 98 -2.03 12.94 -37.13
#